data_5a1eaa1249ada01dd3b6be972adcf92f
#
_entry.id   5a1eaa1249ada01dd3b6be972adcf92f
#
_cell.length_a   1.000
_cell.length_b   1.000
_cell.length_c   1.000
_cell.angle_alpha   90.00
_cell.angle_beta   90.00
_cell.angle_gamma   90.00
#
_symmetry.space_group_name_H-M   'P 1'
#
loop_
_entity.id
_entity.type
_entity.pdbx_description
1 polymer ?
#
loop_
_entity_poly.entity_id
_entity_poly.type
_entity_poly.pdbx_seq_one_letter_code
_entity_poly.pdbx_strand_id
1 'polypeptide(L)'
;MRCQPVTAARNMTREREGTVRHRKNGRQLGRKTKHRRALFRSLVTSLLDQERIETTEAKAKEIRGFAERMITLGKQGDLPARRRALGFLRSKDLVSRLFGEMVNRFRDRQGGYTRLIKTRRRVGDAAKLVAIELVAKRSGTAETGSEHTDPGKETKKPKTTAPTGSKAPSAGSHAAS
;
A
#
# COMPACT_ATOMS: atom_id res chain seq x y z
N MET A 1 -62.37 -7.06 46.72
CA MET A 1 -61.67 -6.86 45.45
C MET A 1 -60.40 -6.10 45.74
N ARG A 2 -59.22 -6.77 45.71
CA ARG A 2 -57.92 -6.16 45.96
C ARG A 2 -57.21 -5.95 44.65
N CYS A 3 -56.99 -4.70 44.25
CA CYS A 3 -56.16 -4.35 43.12
C CYS A 3 -54.70 -4.63 43.43
N GLN A 4 -54.07 -5.48 42.61
CA GLN A 4 -52.61 -5.70 42.67
C GLN A 4 -51.89 -4.61 41.89
N PRO A 5 -50.75 -4.08 42.38
CA PRO A 5 -49.96 -3.08 41.65
C PRO A 5 -49.17 -3.74 40.52
N VAL A 6 -49.24 -3.11 39.36
CA VAL A 6 -48.47 -3.46 38.14
C VAL A 6 -46.98 -3.29 38.43
N THR A 7 -46.26 -4.41 38.40
CA THR A 7 -44.81 -4.43 38.59
C THR A 7 -44.13 -3.73 37.41
N ALA A 8 -43.56 -2.55 37.72
CA ALA A 8 -42.73 -1.79 36.76
C ALA A 8 -41.58 -2.66 36.24
N ALA A 9 -41.58 -2.87 34.92
CA ALA A 9 -40.46 -3.49 34.20
C ALA A 9 -39.19 -2.68 34.46
N ARG A 10 -38.27 -3.21 35.25
CA ARG A 10 -36.92 -2.68 35.37
C ARG A 10 -36.24 -2.80 34.02
N ASN A 11 -36.10 -1.67 33.35
CA ASN A 11 -35.10 -1.50 32.28
C ASN A 11 -33.71 -1.76 32.87
N MET A 12 -33.27 -3.00 32.79
CA MET A 12 -31.87 -3.34 33.00
C MET A 12 -31.10 -2.77 31.81
N THR A 13 -30.66 -1.53 31.92
CA THR A 13 -29.50 -1.04 31.18
C THR A 13 -28.36 -1.97 31.52
N ARG A 14 -28.11 -2.92 30.61
CA ARG A 14 -26.97 -3.83 30.64
C ARG A 14 -25.73 -2.98 30.56
N GLU A 15 -25.22 -2.53 31.70
CA GLU A 15 -23.90 -1.94 31.82
C GLU A 15 -22.94 -2.91 31.17
N ARG A 16 -22.33 -2.46 30.06
CA ARG A 16 -21.30 -3.24 29.37
C ARG A 16 -20.10 -3.26 30.29
N GLU A 17 -20.07 -4.22 31.21
CA GLU A 17 -18.88 -4.53 31.97
C GLU A 17 -17.70 -4.53 31.02
N GLY A 18 -16.72 -3.66 31.28
CA GLY A 18 -15.53 -3.52 30.47
C GLY A 18 -14.80 -4.85 30.41
N THR A 19 -15.08 -5.61 29.35
CA THR A 19 -14.45 -6.93 29.14
C THR A 19 -12.94 -6.71 29.07
N VAL A 20 -12.24 -7.07 30.13
CA VAL A 20 -10.79 -6.96 30.21
C VAL A 20 -10.18 -7.73 29.02
N ARG A 21 -9.50 -7.00 28.13
CA ARG A 21 -9.00 -7.53 26.84
C ARG A 21 -7.58 -8.04 27.02
N HIS A 22 -7.40 -9.12 27.75
CA HIS A 22 -6.09 -9.76 27.84
C HIS A 22 -5.63 -10.32 26.48
N ARG A 23 -4.35 -10.17 26.14
CA ARG A 23 -3.67 -10.71 24.93
C ARG A 23 -4.30 -10.35 23.58
N LYS A 24 -5.20 -9.36 23.51
CA LYS A 24 -5.75 -8.85 22.26
C LYS A 24 -4.86 -7.71 21.75
N ASN A 25 -3.92 -8.03 20.89
CA ASN A 25 -3.06 -7.05 20.24
C ASN A 25 -3.63 -6.66 18.87
N GLY A 26 -3.29 -5.45 18.39
CA GLY A 26 -3.65 -4.93 17.08
C GLY A 26 -4.92 -4.08 17.07
N ARG A 27 -5.00 -3.22 16.05
CA ARG A 27 -6.10 -2.28 15.84
C ARG A 27 -7.30 -2.97 15.19
N GLN A 28 -8.49 -2.64 15.64
CA GLN A 28 -9.72 -3.19 15.05
C GLN A 28 -10.07 -2.56 13.69
N LEU A 29 -9.62 -1.33 13.42
CA LEU A 29 -9.89 -0.57 12.19
C LEU A 29 -11.39 -0.44 11.86
N GLY A 30 -12.26 -0.40 12.88
CA GLY A 30 -13.71 -0.32 12.71
C GLY A 30 -14.33 -1.51 11.96
N ARG A 31 -13.69 -2.69 11.96
CA ARG A 31 -14.11 -3.85 11.17
C ARG A 31 -14.28 -5.12 12.00
N LYS A 32 -15.26 -5.94 11.62
CA LYS A 32 -15.40 -7.31 12.14
C LYS A 32 -14.15 -8.12 11.78
N THR A 33 -13.81 -9.13 12.60
CA THR A 33 -12.57 -9.91 12.44
C THR A 33 -12.38 -10.52 11.05
N LYS A 34 -13.44 -11.05 10.44
CA LYS A 34 -13.39 -11.62 9.07
C LYS A 34 -12.99 -10.56 8.04
N HIS A 35 -13.64 -9.39 8.06
CA HIS A 35 -13.36 -8.28 7.14
C HIS A 35 -11.97 -7.68 7.36
N ARG A 36 -11.51 -7.59 8.62
CA ARG A 36 -10.15 -7.12 8.94
C ARG A 36 -9.08 -8.06 8.38
N ARG A 37 -9.26 -9.39 8.55
CA ARG A 37 -8.34 -10.38 7.99
C ARG A 37 -8.32 -10.32 6.45
N ALA A 38 -9.46 -10.16 5.80
CA ALA A 38 -9.55 -10.00 4.36
C ALA A 38 -8.81 -8.74 3.88
N LEU A 39 -9.00 -7.59 4.57
CA LEU A 39 -8.27 -6.36 4.29
C LEU A 39 -6.75 -6.55 4.40
N PHE A 40 -6.27 -7.19 5.46
CA PHE A 40 -4.83 -7.42 5.63
C PHE A 40 -4.26 -8.33 4.54
N ARG A 41 -4.98 -9.40 4.16
CA ARG A 41 -4.59 -10.27 3.05
C ARG A 41 -4.46 -9.49 1.74
N SER A 42 -5.48 -8.71 1.39
CA SER A 42 -5.48 -7.89 0.18
C SER A 42 -4.31 -6.90 0.16
N LEU A 43 -4.12 -6.12 1.23
CA LEU A 43 -3.04 -5.15 1.31
C LEU A 43 -1.65 -5.78 1.27
N VAL A 44 -1.44 -6.92 1.95
CA VAL A 44 -0.15 -7.63 1.90
C VAL A 44 0.09 -8.23 0.52
N THR A 45 -0.94 -8.77 -0.13
CA THR A 45 -0.84 -9.27 -1.51
C THR A 45 -0.42 -8.15 -2.45
N SER A 46 -1.10 -6.99 -2.39
CA SER A 46 -0.74 -5.81 -3.20
C SER A 46 0.66 -5.29 -2.89
N LEU A 47 1.07 -5.28 -1.61
CA LEU A 47 2.42 -4.85 -1.23
C LEU A 47 3.51 -5.75 -1.80
N LEU A 48 3.32 -7.06 -1.74
CA LEU A 48 4.31 -8.01 -2.26
C LEU A 48 4.32 -8.04 -3.80
N ASP A 49 3.22 -7.70 -4.44
CA ASP A 49 3.13 -7.61 -5.90
C ASP A 49 3.74 -6.32 -6.45
N GLN A 50 3.33 -5.18 -5.92
CA GLN A 50 3.74 -3.84 -6.36
C GLN A 50 5.01 -3.32 -5.68
N GLU A 51 5.47 -4.00 -4.61
CA GLU A 51 6.61 -3.62 -3.77
C GLU A 51 6.47 -2.27 -3.03
N ARG A 52 5.53 -1.43 -3.43
CA ARG A 52 5.18 -0.14 -2.80
C ARG A 52 3.68 0.12 -2.92
N ILE A 53 3.03 0.43 -1.80
CA ILE A 53 1.62 0.85 -1.76
C ILE A 53 1.45 2.06 -0.85
N GLU A 54 0.49 2.93 -1.19
CA GLU A 54 0.09 4.06 -0.34
C GLU A 54 -1.20 3.72 0.40
N THR A 55 -1.22 3.93 1.71
CA THR A 55 -2.40 3.68 2.53
C THR A 55 -2.39 4.55 3.79
N THR A 56 -3.45 4.48 4.61
CA THR A 56 -3.49 5.24 5.86
C THR A 56 -2.49 4.69 6.88
N GLU A 57 -1.92 5.57 7.70
CA GLU A 57 -0.90 5.24 8.71
C GLU A 57 -1.32 4.08 9.62
N ALA A 58 -2.59 4.06 10.06
CA ALA A 58 -3.11 3.00 10.92
C ALA A 58 -3.07 1.62 10.24
N LYS A 59 -3.46 1.54 8.94
CA LYS A 59 -3.41 0.30 8.17
C LYS A 59 -1.98 -0.12 7.89
N ALA A 60 -1.10 0.82 7.49
CA ALA A 60 0.31 0.54 7.20
C ALA A 60 1.03 -0.07 8.41
N LYS A 61 0.82 0.49 9.60
CA LYS A 61 1.41 -0.05 10.84
C LYS A 61 0.97 -1.47 11.16
N GLU A 62 -0.30 -1.80 10.90
CA GLU A 62 -0.82 -3.15 11.16
C GLU A 62 -0.34 -4.19 10.14
N ILE A 63 -0.31 -3.85 8.86
CA ILE A 63 0.10 -4.81 7.80
C ILE A 63 1.59 -5.10 7.80
N ARG A 64 2.42 -4.21 8.36
CA ARG A 64 3.87 -4.39 8.45
C ARG A 64 4.25 -5.76 9.01
N GLY A 65 3.72 -6.13 10.17
CA GLY A 65 4.03 -7.40 10.82
C GLY A 65 3.58 -8.62 10.01
N PHE A 66 2.47 -8.51 9.26
CA PHE A 66 2.02 -9.60 8.39
C PHE A 66 2.92 -9.75 7.16
N ALA A 67 3.33 -8.65 6.53
CA ALA A 67 4.25 -8.65 5.40
C ALA A 67 5.62 -9.23 5.80
N GLU A 68 6.19 -8.79 6.90
CA GLU A 68 7.46 -9.28 7.44
C GLU A 68 7.40 -10.78 7.74
N ARG A 69 6.28 -11.27 8.31
CA ARG A 69 6.06 -12.70 8.54
C ARG A 69 6.03 -13.50 7.24
N MET A 70 5.44 -12.98 6.16
CA MET A 70 5.42 -13.66 4.86
C MET A 70 6.83 -13.80 4.29
N ILE A 71 7.64 -12.75 4.38
CA ILE A 71 9.04 -12.79 3.94
C ILE A 71 9.87 -13.78 4.79
N THR A 72 9.65 -13.82 6.10
CA THR A 72 10.32 -14.79 6.98
C THR A 72 9.94 -16.23 6.62
N LEU A 73 8.65 -16.51 6.33
CA LEU A 73 8.22 -17.83 5.85
C LEU A 73 8.88 -18.17 4.50
N GLY A 74 9.03 -17.20 3.61
CA GLY A 74 9.76 -17.36 2.36
C GLY A 74 11.21 -17.80 2.61
N LYS A 75 11.90 -17.16 3.56
CA LYS A 75 13.29 -17.48 3.94
C LYS A 75 13.46 -18.89 4.52
N GLN A 76 12.46 -19.42 5.23
CA GLN A 76 12.49 -20.79 5.74
C GLN A 76 12.52 -21.81 4.59
N GLY A 77 11.86 -21.53 3.47
CA GLY A 77 11.91 -22.38 2.27
C GLY A 77 11.14 -23.69 2.34
N ASP A 78 10.72 -24.11 3.53
CA ASP A 78 10.10 -25.41 3.79
C ASP A 78 8.70 -25.54 3.18
N LEU A 79 8.29 -26.77 2.87
CA LEU A 79 6.94 -27.07 2.39
C LEU A 79 5.83 -26.60 3.35
N PRO A 80 5.94 -26.80 4.68
CA PRO A 80 4.98 -26.25 5.64
C PRO A 80 4.91 -24.71 5.60
N ALA A 81 6.03 -24.03 5.42
CA ALA A 81 6.07 -22.57 5.28
C ALA A 81 5.35 -22.12 4.01
N ARG A 82 5.57 -22.81 2.89
CA ARG A 82 4.90 -22.55 1.60
C ARG A 82 3.38 -22.74 1.70
N ARG A 83 2.91 -23.80 2.36
CA ARG A 83 1.47 -24.03 2.60
C ARG A 83 0.85 -22.93 3.45
N ARG A 84 1.55 -22.46 4.51
CA ARG A 84 1.10 -21.34 5.35
C ARG A 84 1.03 -20.02 4.58
N ALA A 85 2.03 -19.74 3.76
CA ALA A 85 2.04 -18.54 2.89
C ALA A 85 0.89 -18.57 1.89
N LEU A 86 0.64 -19.72 1.23
CA LEU A 86 -0.45 -19.90 0.28
C LEU A 86 -1.83 -19.74 0.95
N GLY A 87 -1.99 -20.22 2.17
CA GLY A 87 -3.22 -20.05 2.95
C GLY A 87 -3.52 -18.56 3.28
N PHE A 88 -2.50 -17.72 3.31
CA PHE A 88 -2.65 -16.28 3.55
C PHE A 88 -2.80 -15.48 2.25
N LEU A 89 -1.87 -15.63 1.29
CA LEU A 89 -1.77 -14.80 0.07
C LEU A 89 -2.75 -15.20 -1.04
N ARG A 90 -3.23 -16.45 -1.06
CA ARG A 90 -4.17 -17.02 -2.04
C ARG A 90 -3.71 -17.05 -3.51
N SER A 91 -2.67 -16.32 -3.90
CA SER A 91 -2.09 -16.34 -5.23
C SER A 91 -0.90 -17.28 -5.28
N LYS A 92 -0.93 -18.28 -6.17
CA LYS A 92 0.16 -19.25 -6.35
C LYS A 92 1.39 -18.57 -6.96
N ASP A 93 1.18 -17.68 -7.92
CA ASP A 93 2.26 -16.99 -8.64
C ASP A 93 3.04 -16.07 -7.70
N LEU A 94 2.33 -15.32 -6.85
CA LEU A 94 2.96 -14.46 -5.86
C LEU A 94 3.76 -15.27 -4.83
N VAL A 95 3.23 -16.42 -4.39
CA VAL A 95 3.97 -17.32 -3.49
C VAL A 95 5.22 -17.87 -4.18
N SER A 96 5.15 -18.24 -5.45
CA SER A 96 6.32 -18.69 -6.22
C SER A 96 7.38 -17.58 -6.33
N ARG A 97 6.97 -16.34 -6.63
CA ARG A 97 7.86 -15.17 -6.62
C ARG A 97 8.46 -14.90 -5.24
N LEU A 98 7.66 -15.02 -4.17
CA LEU A 98 8.10 -14.81 -2.80
C LEU A 98 9.22 -15.79 -2.42
N PHE A 99 9.04 -17.09 -2.70
CA PHE A 99 10.02 -18.15 -2.36
C PHE A 99 11.21 -18.21 -3.30
N GLY A 100 11.15 -17.55 -4.46
CA GLY A 100 12.26 -17.47 -5.41
C GLY A 100 12.98 -16.12 -5.30
N GLU A 101 12.54 -15.17 -6.12
CA GLU A 101 13.19 -13.89 -6.35
C GLU A 101 13.29 -13.01 -5.09
N MET A 102 12.17 -12.86 -4.35
CA MET A 102 12.12 -11.94 -3.21
C MET A 102 13.03 -12.38 -2.06
N VAL A 103 13.01 -13.67 -1.74
CA VAL A 103 13.81 -14.22 -0.62
C VAL A 103 15.30 -13.99 -0.85
N ASN A 104 15.78 -14.13 -2.08
CA ASN A 104 17.18 -13.92 -2.41
C ASN A 104 17.63 -12.49 -2.10
N ARG A 105 16.77 -11.50 -2.31
CA ARG A 105 17.04 -10.09 -1.99
C ARG A 105 17.12 -9.79 -0.50
N PHE A 106 16.49 -10.62 0.33
CA PHE A 106 16.45 -10.44 1.79
C PHE A 106 17.29 -11.47 2.56
N ARG A 107 18.11 -12.28 1.88
CA ARG A 107 18.83 -13.40 2.49
C ARG A 107 19.67 -12.98 3.69
N ASP A 108 20.41 -11.90 3.57
CA ASP A 108 21.36 -11.42 4.58
C ASP A 108 20.71 -10.57 5.68
N ARG A 109 19.43 -10.22 5.52
CA ARG A 109 18.71 -9.35 6.45
C ARG A 109 17.86 -10.15 7.42
N GLN A 110 18.03 -9.96 8.72
CA GLN A 110 17.31 -10.69 9.75
C GLN A 110 16.01 -10.05 10.24
N GLY A 111 15.47 -9.06 9.52
CA GLY A 111 14.22 -8.39 9.86
C GLY A 111 14.14 -6.98 9.29
N GLY A 112 13.05 -6.25 9.56
CA GLY A 112 12.86 -4.91 9.04
C GLY A 112 12.86 -4.86 7.51
N TYR A 113 12.13 -5.77 6.88
CA TYR A 113 12.06 -5.87 5.42
C TYR A 113 11.24 -4.76 4.79
N THR A 114 10.45 -4.04 5.59
CA THR A 114 9.56 -2.98 5.12
C THR A 114 9.91 -1.64 5.74
N ARG A 115 9.69 -0.57 4.97
CA ARG A 115 9.86 0.81 5.41
C ARG A 115 8.55 1.57 5.26
N LEU A 116 8.25 2.46 6.21
CA LEU A 116 7.11 3.36 6.21
C LEU A 116 7.58 4.78 5.93
N ILE A 117 7.09 5.38 4.88
CA ILE A 117 7.40 6.76 4.48
C ILE A 117 6.13 7.58 4.60
N LYS A 118 6.13 8.62 5.43
CA LYS A 118 5.01 9.57 5.51
C LYS A 118 4.95 10.34 4.19
N THR A 119 3.78 10.35 3.55
CA THR A 119 3.57 11.06 2.29
C THR A 119 2.79 12.35 2.52
N ARG A 120 1.50 12.29 2.44
CA ARG A 120 0.61 13.45 2.46
C ARG A 120 -0.61 13.21 3.36
N ARG A 121 -1.42 14.23 3.51
CA ARG A 121 -2.77 14.11 4.04
C ARG A 121 -3.76 13.98 2.88
N ARG A 122 -4.74 13.09 3.03
CA ARG A 122 -5.77 12.90 2.02
C ARG A 122 -6.71 14.10 2.00
N VAL A 123 -7.02 14.58 0.79
CA VAL A 123 -8.00 15.65 0.60
C VAL A 123 -9.39 15.10 1.01
N GLY A 124 -10.13 15.86 1.77
CA GLY A 124 -11.46 15.53 2.27
C GLY A 124 -11.47 15.22 3.78
N ASP A 125 -10.82 14.13 4.22
CA ASP A 125 -10.82 13.70 5.63
C ASP A 125 -9.50 13.98 6.38
N ALA A 126 -8.53 14.63 5.74
CA ALA A 126 -7.21 14.93 6.29
C ALA A 126 -6.47 13.71 6.89
N ALA A 127 -6.85 12.49 6.51
CA ALA A 127 -6.20 11.27 6.98
C ALA A 127 -4.71 11.25 6.56
N LYS A 128 -3.84 10.90 7.51
CA LYS A 128 -2.40 10.75 7.24
C LYS A 128 -2.16 9.55 6.34
N LEU A 129 -1.63 9.78 5.15
CA LEU A 129 -1.21 8.76 4.21
C LEU A 129 0.27 8.42 4.41
N VAL A 130 0.57 7.16 4.22
CA VAL A 130 1.90 6.58 4.38
C VAL A 130 2.13 5.59 3.25
N ALA A 131 3.25 5.71 2.58
CA ALA A 131 3.73 4.67 1.69
C ALA A 131 4.45 3.59 2.51
N ILE A 132 4.05 2.34 2.32
CA ILE A 132 4.80 1.19 2.79
C ILE A 132 5.50 0.56 1.60
N GLU A 133 6.79 0.34 1.71
CA GLU A 133 7.62 -0.24 0.65
C GLU A 133 8.56 -1.31 1.18
N LEU A 134 8.97 -2.21 0.29
CA LEU A 134 10.02 -3.17 0.55
C LEU A 134 11.39 -2.46 0.48
N VAL A 135 12.26 -2.73 1.45
CA VAL A 135 13.60 -2.09 1.52
C VAL A 135 14.49 -2.52 0.36
N ALA A 136 14.46 -3.81 -0.01
CA ALA A 136 15.16 -4.31 -1.17
C ALA A 136 14.21 -4.28 -2.39
N LYS A 137 14.32 -3.25 -3.20
CA LYS A 137 13.53 -3.09 -4.43
C LYS A 137 14.01 -4.03 -5.54
N ARG A 138 13.13 -4.29 -6.50
CA ARG A 138 13.47 -4.97 -7.75
C ARG A 138 14.45 -4.12 -8.54
N SER A 139 15.58 -4.67 -8.92
CA SER A 139 16.49 -4.02 -9.87
C SER A 139 15.80 -3.94 -11.24
N GLY A 140 15.30 -2.77 -11.60
CA GLY A 140 14.62 -2.56 -12.90
C GLY A 140 13.39 -1.67 -12.88
N THR A 141 12.89 -1.24 -11.71
CA THR A 141 11.85 -0.20 -11.69
C THR A 141 12.55 1.15 -11.51
N ALA A 142 12.86 1.79 -12.63
CA ALA A 142 13.27 3.18 -12.67
C ALA A 142 12.25 4.00 -11.86
N GLU A 143 12.72 4.77 -10.91
CA GLU A 143 11.93 5.76 -10.22
C GLU A 143 11.45 6.78 -11.25
N THR A 144 10.19 6.72 -11.65
CA THR A 144 9.52 7.91 -12.14
C THR A 144 9.36 8.82 -10.94
N GLY A 145 10.43 9.54 -10.63
CA GLY A 145 10.39 10.69 -9.75
C GLY A 145 9.39 11.68 -10.34
N SER A 146 8.23 11.79 -9.73
CA SER A 146 7.41 12.99 -9.88
C SER A 146 8.17 14.12 -9.20
N GLU A 147 9.02 14.80 -9.95
CA GLU A 147 9.47 16.13 -9.62
C GLU A 147 8.21 17.00 -9.50
N HIS A 148 7.92 17.36 -8.27
CA HIS A 148 6.98 18.40 -7.95
C HIS A 148 7.64 19.72 -8.33
N THR A 149 7.46 20.16 -9.58
CA THR A 149 7.73 21.52 -9.99
C THR A 149 6.64 22.40 -9.42
N ASP A 150 7.02 23.21 -8.43
CA ASP A 150 6.21 24.34 -7.96
C ASP A 150 5.88 25.29 -9.12
N PRO A 151 4.61 25.62 -9.38
CA PRO A 151 4.26 26.68 -10.31
C PRO A 151 4.25 28.03 -9.57
N GLY A 152 5.37 28.73 -9.57
CA GLY A 152 5.39 30.07 -8.97
C GLY A 152 6.70 30.80 -9.09
N LYS A 153 7.13 31.12 -10.31
CA LYS A 153 7.94 32.34 -10.51
C LYS A 153 7.85 32.82 -11.97
N GLU A 154 6.95 33.74 -12.18
CA GLU A 154 6.97 34.62 -13.37
C GLU A 154 8.30 35.36 -13.44
N THR A 155 9.03 35.20 -14.54
CA THR A 155 9.98 36.22 -14.98
C THR A 155 9.80 36.47 -16.46
N LYS A 156 9.38 37.68 -16.71
CA LYS A 156 9.32 38.50 -17.93
C LYS A 156 10.14 38.00 -19.12
N LYS A 157 9.44 37.96 -20.28
CA LYS A 157 10.03 37.99 -21.63
C LYS A 157 10.87 39.23 -21.87
N PRO A 158 11.90 39.15 -22.69
CA PRO A 158 12.21 40.21 -23.64
C PRO A 158 11.83 39.81 -25.05
N LYS A 159 11.19 40.76 -25.68
CA LYS A 159 10.77 40.88 -27.06
C LYS A 159 11.99 41.24 -27.89
N THR A 160 12.29 40.57 -29.02
CA THR A 160 12.98 41.24 -30.15
C THR A 160 12.89 40.39 -31.41
N THR A 161 12.19 40.93 -32.39
CA THR A 161 12.40 41.10 -33.83
C THR A 161 12.83 39.94 -34.72
N ALA A 162 11.97 39.65 -35.69
CA ALA A 162 12.32 39.03 -36.98
C ALA A 162 13.20 39.96 -37.83
N PRO A 163 13.92 39.48 -38.87
CA PRO A 163 13.37 39.61 -40.21
C PRO A 163 13.65 38.49 -41.22
N THR A 164 12.66 38.22 -42.07
CA THR A 164 12.61 38.22 -43.55
C THR A 164 13.83 37.68 -44.34
N GLY A 165 13.56 36.77 -45.28
CA GLY A 165 14.41 36.49 -46.43
C GLY A 165 14.18 35.07 -47.01
N SER A 166 13.16 34.86 -47.83
CA SER A 166 13.10 34.61 -49.25
C SER A 166 14.09 33.57 -49.77
N LYS A 167 13.63 32.47 -50.34
CA LYS A 167 13.73 32.12 -51.77
C LYS A 167 13.65 30.59 -51.99
N ALA A 168 12.63 30.14 -52.64
CA ALA A 168 12.67 28.91 -53.42
C ALA A 168 13.38 29.25 -54.77
N PRO A 169 13.76 28.33 -55.67
CA PRO A 169 12.91 27.28 -56.22
C PRO A 169 13.63 26.00 -56.76
N SER A 170 12.78 25.14 -57.34
CA SER A 170 12.99 24.19 -58.49
C SER A 170 13.70 22.89 -58.25
N ALA A 171 12.98 21.77 -58.39
CA ALA A 171 12.70 21.03 -59.63
C ALA A 171 13.84 20.07 -60.02
N GLY A 172 13.49 18.82 -60.24
CA GLY A 172 14.36 17.79 -60.83
C GLY A 172 13.80 16.40 -60.62
N SER A 173 12.93 16.02 -61.46
CA SER A 173 12.50 14.76 -62.03
C SER A 173 13.63 13.81 -62.39
N HIS A 174 13.32 12.50 -62.39
CA HIS A 174 13.63 11.36 -63.28
C HIS A 174 13.69 10.08 -62.46
N ALA A 175 12.79 9.13 -62.58
CA ALA A 175 12.49 8.19 -63.65
C ALA A 175 13.47 6.98 -63.65
N ALA A 176 12.84 5.82 -63.56
CA ALA A 176 13.09 4.52 -64.20
C ALA A 176 14.34 3.70 -63.79
N SER A 177 14.20 2.55 -63.34
CA SER A 177 14.03 1.21 -63.91
C SER A 177 13.81 0.20 -62.84
#